data_2a6b1c779757b44e522ac8034b9f103a
#
_entry.id   2a6b1c779757b44e522ac8034b9f103a
#
_cell.length_a   1.000
_cell.length_b   1.000
_cell.length_c   1.000
_cell.angle_alpha   90.00
_cell.angle_beta   90.00
_cell.angle_gamma   90.00
#
_symmetry.space_group_name_H-M   'P 1'
#
loop_
_entity.id
_entity.type
_entity.pdbx_description
1 polymer ?
#
loop_
_entity_poly.entity_id
_entity_poly.type
_entity_poly.pdbx_seq_one_letter_code
_entity_poly.pdbx_strand_id
1 'polypeptide(L)'
;EERDNNTLKSLKIVPVSMNMLASSKLIVLLVVSVLYSILAFVSTVVFSLIGHMTVEQFAIKLLFCIAAGIMVWVASLPCIALIVVFNRNYIFSVLCSFLYAVMGFIITNATIRTAAPNVFMILPVNVINRWLLPFFQNLDTASYPFDIGPSSVSTIFCVIYLLIYAVAFGWIICNRFRKWDN
;
A
#
# COMPACT_ATOMS: atom_id res chain seq x y z
N GLU A 1 7.69 -15.14 -15.88
CA GLU A 1 9.05 -15.67 -15.69
C GLU A 1 9.03 -17.07 -15.05
N GLU A 2 8.41 -17.28 -13.89
CA GLU A 2 8.32 -18.60 -13.25
C GLU A 2 7.59 -19.64 -14.13
N ARG A 3 6.64 -19.20 -14.95
CA ARG A 3 5.90 -20.06 -15.87
C ARG A 3 6.69 -20.37 -17.14
N ASP A 4 7.46 -19.40 -17.64
CA ASP A 4 8.24 -19.53 -18.87
C ASP A 4 9.50 -20.37 -18.66
N ASN A 5 10.05 -20.37 -17.43
CA ASN A 5 11.26 -21.12 -17.08
C ASN A 5 11.00 -22.56 -16.59
N ASN A 6 9.78 -23.11 -16.79
CA ASN A 6 9.40 -24.45 -16.29
C ASN A 6 9.53 -24.65 -14.75
N THR A 7 9.83 -23.62 -13.99
CA THR A 7 9.94 -23.68 -12.51
C THR A 7 8.63 -24.06 -11.85
N LEU A 8 7.49 -23.72 -12.45
CA LEU A 8 6.17 -24.20 -12.02
C LEU A 8 6.01 -25.72 -12.14
N LYS A 9 6.66 -26.36 -13.12
CA LYS A 9 6.65 -27.82 -13.23
C LYS A 9 7.46 -28.49 -12.13
N SER A 10 8.56 -27.88 -11.72
CA SER A 10 9.37 -28.34 -10.59
C SER A 10 8.68 -28.13 -9.24
N LEU A 11 7.89 -27.06 -9.11
CA LEU A 11 7.08 -26.78 -7.91
C LEU A 11 5.87 -27.75 -7.79
N LYS A 12 5.36 -28.31 -8.89
CA LYS A 12 4.30 -29.35 -8.83
C LYS A 12 4.78 -30.68 -8.25
N ILE A 13 6.07 -30.91 -8.16
CA ILE A 13 6.65 -32.10 -7.48
C ILE A 13 6.55 -31.98 -5.96
N VAL A 14 6.48 -30.75 -5.43
CA VAL A 14 6.26 -30.49 -4.00
C VAL A 14 4.75 -30.37 -3.78
N PRO A 15 4.13 -31.11 -2.85
CA PRO A 15 2.68 -31.09 -2.61
C PRO A 15 2.24 -29.81 -1.87
N VAL A 16 2.45 -28.63 -2.49
CA VAL A 16 2.05 -27.33 -1.98
C VAL A 16 0.88 -26.81 -2.80
N SER A 17 -0.24 -26.52 -2.14
CA SER A 17 -1.40 -25.94 -2.82
C SER A 17 -1.06 -24.55 -3.39
N MET A 18 -1.58 -24.22 -4.57
CA MET A 18 -1.37 -22.92 -5.21
C MET A 18 -1.87 -21.74 -4.35
N ASN A 19 -2.87 -21.98 -3.52
CA ASN A 19 -3.34 -20.96 -2.56
C ASN A 19 -2.29 -20.69 -1.46
N MET A 20 -1.57 -21.70 -1.00
CA MET A 20 -0.48 -21.54 -0.04
C MET A 20 0.70 -20.78 -0.64
N LEU A 21 0.99 -21.02 -1.92
CA LEU A 21 2.00 -20.27 -2.65
C LEU A 21 1.61 -18.79 -2.81
N ALA A 22 0.35 -18.51 -3.15
CA ALA A 22 -0.16 -17.14 -3.26
C ALA A 22 -0.09 -16.40 -1.92
N SER A 23 -0.57 -17.04 -0.83
CA SER A 23 -0.55 -16.42 0.50
C SER A 23 0.86 -16.16 1.01
N SER A 24 1.81 -17.07 0.78
CA SER A 24 3.21 -16.86 1.18
C SER A 24 3.83 -15.65 0.47
N LYS A 25 3.57 -15.47 -0.84
CA LYS A 25 4.02 -14.29 -1.59
C LYS A 25 3.40 -13.00 -1.04
N LEU A 26 2.11 -13.01 -0.69
CA LEU A 26 1.45 -11.85 -0.10
C LEU A 26 2.01 -11.49 1.28
N ILE A 27 2.34 -12.48 2.11
CA ILE A 27 2.98 -12.27 3.42
C ILE A 27 4.38 -11.68 3.25
N VAL A 28 5.18 -12.20 2.32
CA VAL A 28 6.51 -11.63 2.04
C VAL A 28 6.41 -10.17 1.62
N LEU A 29 5.46 -9.83 0.75
CA LEU A 29 5.24 -8.45 0.33
C LEU A 29 4.80 -7.55 1.49
N LEU A 30 4.00 -8.06 2.44
CA LEU A 30 3.63 -7.34 3.65
C LEU A 30 4.87 -7.04 4.50
N VAL A 31 5.71 -8.04 4.74
CA VAL A 31 6.96 -7.85 5.50
C VAL A 31 7.86 -6.81 4.82
N VAL A 32 8.03 -6.91 3.50
CA VAL A 32 8.83 -5.94 2.73
C VAL A 32 8.25 -4.53 2.83
N SER A 33 6.92 -4.36 2.74
CA SER A 33 6.26 -3.06 2.86
C SER A 33 6.49 -2.43 4.23
N VAL A 34 6.38 -3.20 5.31
CA VAL A 34 6.63 -2.72 6.68
C VAL A 34 8.11 -2.37 6.87
N LEU A 35 9.03 -3.21 6.39
CA LEU A 35 10.46 -2.92 6.45
C LEU A 35 10.81 -1.63 5.70
N TYR A 36 10.24 -1.43 4.51
CA TYR A 36 10.45 -0.22 3.72
C TYR A 36 9.95 1.04 4.44
N SER A 37 8.79 0.93 5.10
CA SER A 37 8.22 2.01 5.92
C SER A 37 9.12 2.35 7.11
N ILE A 38 9.66 1.35 7.81
CA ILE A 38 10.62 1.55 8.91
C ILE A 38 11.91 2.20 8.41
N LEU A 39 12.44 1.75 7.26
CA LEU A 39 13.63 2.36 6.66
C LEU A 39 13.41 3.82 6.29
N ALA A 40 12.24 4.16 5.76
CA ALA A 40 11.86 5.54 5.47
C ALA A 40 11.83 6.40 6.73
N PHE A 41 11.27 5.87 7.83
CA PHE A 41 11.27 6.55 9.13
C PHE A 41 12.68 6.74 9.68
N VAL A 42 13.53 5.71 9.64
CA VAL A 42 14.93 5.80 10.07
C VAL A 42 15.68 6.88 9.26
N SER A 43 15.47 6.92 7.95
CA SER A 43 16.06 7.94 7.09
C SER A 43 15.63 9.35 7.52
N THR A 44 14.33 9.54 7.81
CA THR A 44 13.80 10.82 8.29
C THR A 44 14.45 11.24 9.62
N VAL A 45 14.61 10.29 10.55
CA VAL A 45 15.29 10.55 11.84
C VAL A 45 16.75 10.96 11.64
N VAL A 46 17.47 10.24 10.78
CA VAL A 46 18.88 10.57 10.48
C VAL A 46 19.01 11.96 9.88
N PHE A 47 18.16 12.32 8.90
CA PHE A 47 18.18 13.67 8.32
C PHE A 47 17.78 14.75 9.33
N SER A 48 16.85 14.46 10.24
CA SER A 48 16.47 15.38 11.31
C SER A 48 17.65 15.65 12.27
N LEU A 49 18.41 14.62 12.65
CA LEU A 49 19.60 14.75 13.48
C LEU A 49 20.70 15.57 12.80
N ILE A 50 20.94 15.37 11.50
CA ILE A 50 21.89 16.16 10.70
C ILE A 50 21.45 17.63 10.64
N GLY A 51 20.14 17.89 10.53
CA GLY A 51 19.56 19.23 10.52
C GLY A 51 19.44 19.89 11.90
N HIS A 52 19.96 19.28 12.96
CA HIS A 52 19.83 19.75 14.36
C HIS A 52 18.37 19.95 14.81
N MET A 53 17.44 19.21 14.22
CA MET A 53 16.02 19.22 14.61
C MET A 53 15.75 18.16 15.67
N THR A 54 14.93 18.50 16.66
CA THR A 54 14.50 17.54 17.68
C THR A 54 13.38 16.66 17.14
N VAL A 55 13.51 15.35 17.29
CA VAL A 55 12.45 14.40 16.94
C VAL A 55 11.55 14.20 18.15
N GLU A 56 10.47 14.97 18.23
CA GLU A 56 9.49 14.80 19.28
C GLU A 56 8.60 13.56 19.01
N GLN A 57 8.10 12.94 20.09
CA GLN A 57 7.16 11.82 20.05
C GLN A 57 7.60 10.63 19.18
N PHE A 58 8.87 10.26 19.23
CA PHE A 58 9.49 9.20 18.42
C PHE A 58 8.68 7.90 18.40
N ALA A 59 8.23 7.40 19.56
CA ALA A 59 7.52 6.13 19.67
C ALA A 59 6.17 6.16 18.94
N ILE A 60 5.44 7.28 19.01
CA ILE A 60 4.15 7.45 18.35
C ILE A 60 4.35 7.52 16.84
N LYS A 61 5.33 8.30 16.37
CA LYS A 61 5.68 8.40 14.94
C LYS A 61 6.11 7.07 14.36
N LEU A 62 6.86 6.26 15.12
CA LEU A 62 7.25 4.90 14.71
C LEU A 62 6.02 3.98 14.56
N LEU A 63 5.07 4.04 15.50
CA LEU A 63 3.86 3.23 15.43
C LEU A 63 3.00 3.61 14.21
N PHE A 64 2.84 4.91 13.94
CA PHE A 64 2.16 5.37 12.71
C PHE A 64 2.88 4.92 11.44
N CYS A 65 4.20 4.88 11.46
CA CYS A 65 5.00 4.41 10.34
C CYS A 65 4.75 2.92 10.04
N ILE A 66 4.69 2.07 11.07
CA ILE A 66 4.36 0.65 10.93
C ILE A 66 2.93 0.49 10.39
N ALA A 67 1.97 1.24 10.93
CA ALA A 67 0.59 1.24 10.45
C ALA A 67 0.51 1.67 8.97
N ALA A 68 1.23 2.71 8.59
CA ALA A 68 1.33 3.17 7.20
C ALA A 68 1.91 2.07 6.28
N GLY A 69 2.93 1.32 6.74
CA GLY A 69 3.48 0.18 6.00
C GLY A 69 2.44 -0.90 5.69
N ILE A 70 1.60 -1.24 6.65
CA ILE A 70 0.50 -2.19 6.46
C ILE A 70 -0.53 -1.65 5.47
N MET A 71 -0.90 -0.35 5.59
CA MET A 71 -1.86 0.28 4.69
C MET A 71 -1.34 0.37 3.26
N VAL A 72 -0.05 0.68 3.06
CA VAL A 72 0.61 0.70 1.75
C VAL A 72 0.59 -0.69 1.11
N TRP A 73 0.79 -1.75 1.90
CA TRP A 73 0.63 -3.12 1.41
C TRP A 73 -0.79 -3.35 0.86
N VAL A 74 -1.84 -2.95 1.57
CA VAL A 74 -3.22 -3.06 1.06
C VAL A 74 -3.39 -2.23 -0.22
N ALA A 75 -2.84 -1.02 -0.28
CA ALA A 75 -2.90 -0.17 -1.45
C ALA A 75 -2.16 -0.75 -2.67
N SER A 76 -1.20 -1.64 -2.47
CA SER A 76 -0.47 -2.32 -3.55
C SER A 76 -1.20 -3.56 -4.12
N LEU A 77 -2.22 -4.09 -3.44
CA LEU A 77 -2.94 -5.28 -3.89
C LEU A 77 -3.52 -5.19 -5.30
N PRO A 78 -4.06 -4.04 -5.78
CA PRO A 78 -4.49 -3.91 -7.17
C PRO A 78 -3.37 -4.13 -8.18
N CYS A 79 -2.17 -3.62 -7.90
CA CYS A 79 -1.00 -3.84 -8.75
C CYS A 79 -0.65 -5.32 -8.83
N ILE A 80 -0.69 -6.02 -7.69
CA ILE A 80 -0.43 -7.46 -7.62
C ILE A 80 -1.51 -8.21 -8.40
N ALA A 81 -2.78 -7.84 -8.26
CA ALA A 81 -3.88 -8.43 -8.99
C ALA A 81 -3.71 -8.23 -10.50
N LEU A 82 -3.31 -7.04 -10.96
CA LEU A 82 -3.03 -6.74 -12.36
C LEU A 82 -1.90 -7.64 -12.90
N ILE A 83 -0.79 -7.78 -12.17
CA ILE A 83 0.33 -8.63 -12.55
C ILE A 83 -0.11 -10.09 -12.69
N VAL A 84 -0.92 -10.58 -11.76
CA VAL A 84 -1.43 -11.96 -11.78
C VAL A 84 -2.43 -12.20 -12.91
N VAL A 85 -3.27 -11.22 -13.23
CA VAL A 85 -4.26 -11.31 -14.32
C VAL A 85 -3.60 -11.24 -15.69
N PHE A 86 -2.67 -10.30 -15.87
CA PHE A 86 -1.96 -10.06 -17.14
C PHE A 86 -0.62 -10.80 -17.26
N ASN A 87 -0.49 -11.93 -16.62
CA ASN A 87 0.75 -12.73 -16.54
C ASN A 87 1.42 -13.05 -17.89
N ARG A 88 0.68 -12.97 -19.01
CA ARG A 88 1.22 -13.22 -20.36
C ARG A 88 2.13 -12.11 -20.87
N ASN A 89 1.91 -10.86 -20.45
CA ASN A 89 2.64 -9.68 -20.91
C ASN A 89 3.23 -8.94 -19.70
N TYR A 90 4.40 -9.36 -19.26
CA TYR A 90 5.11 -8.77 -18.12
C TYR A 90 5.29 -7.25 -18.24
N ILE A 91 5.73 -6.78 -19.43
CA ILE A 91 5.94 -5.35 -19.70
C ILE A 91 4.65 -4.56 -19.51
N PHE A 92 3.53 -5.06 -20.00
CA PHE A 92 2.23 -4.41 -19.84
C PHE A 92 1.80 -4.33 -18.38
N SER A 93 2.02 -5.40 -17.60
CA SER A 93 1.70 -5.42 -16.17
C SER A 93 2.52 -4.40 -15.38
N VAL A 94 3.81 -4.29 -15.66
CA VAL A 94 4.71 -3.30 -15.03
C VAL A 94 4.27 -1.89 -15.39
N LEU A 95 3.96 -1.62 -16.66
CA LEU A 95 3.49 -0.31 -17.12
C LEU A 95 2.18 0.09 -16.43
N CYS A 96 1.21 -0.82 -16.33
CA CYS A 96 -0.06 -0.57 -15.64
C CYS A 96 0.15 -0.28 -14.14
N SER A 97 1.05 -1.03 -13.48
CA SER A 97 1.36 -0.81 -12.06
C SER A 97 2.04 0.55 -11.84
N PHE A 98 2.95 0.93 -12.73
CA PHE A 98 3.59 2.26 -12.71
C PHE A 98 2.56 3.38 -12.90
N LEU A 99 1.69 3.26 -13.92
CA LEU A 99 0.61 4.22 -14.14
C LEU A 99 -0.31 4.35 -12.93
N TYR A 100 -0.70 3.22 -12.31
CA TYR A 100 -1.51 3.25 -11.08
C TYR A 100 -0.82 4.03 -9.95
N ALA A 101 0.47 3.81 -9.72
CA ALA A 101 1.22 4.52 -8.68
C ALA A 101 1.33 6.02 -8.97
N VAL A 102 1.68 6.40 -10.21
CA VAL A 102 1.81 7.80 -10.64
C VAL A 102 0.46 8.52 -10.57
N MET A 103 -0.61 7.91 -11.09
CA MET A 103 -1.95 8.48 -11.03
C MET A 103 -2.45 8.62 -9.59
N GLY A 104 -2.16 7.62 -8.74
CA GLY A 104 -2.46 7.70 -7.31
C GLY A 104 -1.78 8.90 -6.65
N PHE A 105 -0.51 9.13 -6.93
CA PHE A 105 0.25 10.27 -6.42
C PHE A 105 -0.31 11.61 -6.92
N ILE A 106 -0.53 11.75 -8.22
CA ILE A 106 -1.04 12.99 -8.84
C ILE A 106 -2.42 13.32 -8.28
N ILE A 107 -3.35 12.37 -8.28
CA ILE A 107 -4.73 12.56 -7.82
C ILE A 107 -4.74 12.91 -6.32
N THR A 108 -3.95 12.24 -5.51
CA THR A 108 -3.86 12.55 -4.07
C THR A 108 -3.41 13.99 -3.84
N ASN A 109 -2.33 14.43 -4.50
CA ASN A 109 -1.85 15.81 -4.35
C ASN A 109 -2.83 16.85 -4.90
N ALA A 110 -3.49 16.57 -6.02
CA ALA A 110 -4.47 17.48 -6.62
C ALA A 110 -5.74 17.63 -5.76
N THR A 111 -6.14 16.54 -5.06
CA THR A 111 -7.42 16.52 -4.34
C THR A 111 -7.29 16.69 -2.82
N ILE A 112 -6.08 16.84 -2.29
CA ILE A 112 -5.82 16.90 -0.84
C ILE A 112 -6.58 18.07 -0.17
N ARG A 113 -6.83 19.16 -0.89
CA ARG A 113 -7.56 20.34 -0.42
C ARG A 113 -9.07 20.25 -0.60
N THR A 114 -9.58 19.24 -1.27
CA THR A 114 -11.02 19.09 -1.50
C THR A 114 -11.69 18.39 -0.33
N ALA A 115 -12.94 18.75 -0.02
CA ALA A 115 -13.69 18.11 1.05
C ALA A 115 -13.89 16.61 0.80
N ALA A 116 -13.90 15.84 1.88
CA ALA A 116 -14.24 14.42 1.89
C ALA A 116 -15.75 14.25 2.24
N PRO A 117 -16.45 13.22 1.69
CA PRO A 117 -16.00 12.26 0.70
C PRO A 117 -16.05 12.78 -0.74
N ASN A 118 -15.19 12.28 -1.61
CA ASN A 118 -15.25 12.57 -3.05
C ASN A 118 -14.97 11.31 -3.89
N VAL A 119 -15.24 11.38 -5.20
CA VAL A 119 -15.10 10.24 -6.13
C VAL A 119 -13.66 9.69 -6.17
N PHE A 120 -12.67 10.52 -5.88
CA PHE A 120 -11.25 10.13 -5.89
C PHE A 120 -10.85 9.27 -4.68
N MET A 121 -11.75 9.09 -3.70
CA MET A 121 -11.56 8.13 -2.60
C MET A 121 -11.64 6.66 -3.03
N ILE A 122 -11.96 6.40 -4.29
CA ILE A 122 -11.83 5.06 -4.88
C ILE A 122 -10.37 4.55 -4.85
N LEU A 123 -9.39 5.48 -4.80
CA LEU A 123 -7.97 5.12 -4.68
C LEU A 123 -7.56 4.98 -3.21
N PRO A 124 -7.08 3.81 -2.78
CA PRO A 124 -6.72 3.57 -1.38
C PRO A 124 -5.62 4.51 -0.89
N VAL A 125 -4.69 4.89 -1.76
CA VAL A 125 -3.62 5.86 -1.44
C VAL A 125 -4.20 7.20 -0.99
N ASN A 126 -5.27 7.68 -1.63
CA ASN A 126 -5.92 8.94 -1.27
C ASN A 126 -6.60 8.85 0.11
N VAL A 127 -7.27 7.73 0.41
CA VAL A 127 -7.91 7.50 1.71
C VAL A 127 -6.86 7.45 2.84
N ILE A 128 -5.75 6.74 2.61
CA ILE A 128 -4.65 6.62 3.57
C ILE A 128 -4.03 7.99 3.87
N ASN A 129 -3.72 8.78 2.84
CA ASN A 129 -3.15 10.12 3.04
C ASN A 129 -4.09 11.04 3.83
N ARG A 130 -5.39 11.05 3.49
CA ARG A 130 -6.39 11.86 4.20
C ARG A 130 -6.62 11.42 5.65
N TRP A 131 -6.42 10.14 5.95
CA TRP A 131 -6.44 9.64 7.31
C TRP A 131 -5.19 10.05 8.09
N LEU A 132 -4.02 10.07 7.46
CA LEU A 132 -2.75 10.43 8.10
C LEU A 132 -2.60 11.94 8.37
N LEU A 133 -3.21 12.79 7.54
CA LEU A 133 -3.06 14.27 7.63
C LEU A 133 -3.31 14.84 9.03
N PRO A 134 -4.42 14.53 9.74
CA PRO A 134 -4.68 15.09 11.07
C PRO A 134 -3.64 14.69 12.11
N PHE A 135 -3.07 13.50 11.98
CA PHE A 135 -2.05 13.03 12.92
C PHE A 135 -0.73 13.78 12.72
N PHE A 136 -0.33 14.04 11.47
CA PHE A 136 0.86 14.84 11.19
C PHE A 136 0.68 16.30 11.64
N GLN A 137 -0.49 16.89 11.46
CA GLN A 137 -0.78 18.23 11.94
C GLN A 137 -0.69 18.34 13.47
N ASN A 138 -1.17 17.33 14.20
CA ASN A 138 -1.13 17.31 15.65
C ASN A 138 0.26 16.96 16.21
N LEU A 139 1.08 16.25 15.45
CA LEU A 139 2.42 15.81 15.88
C LEU A 139 3.52 16.80 15.52
N ASP A 140 3.31 17.63 14.51
CA ASP A 140 4.26 18.64 14.07
C ASP A 140 3.68 20.03 14.31
N THR A 141 4.51 20.94 14.80
CA THR A 141 4.17 22.37 14.96
C THR A 141 4.07 23.09 13.60
N ALA A 142 4.28 22.37 12.49
CA ALA A 142 4.17 22.91 11.15
C ALA A 142 2.71 23.24 10.82
N SER A 143 2.41 24.51 10.63
CA SER A 143 1.10 24.97 10.16
C SER A 143 0.93 24.66 8.69
N TYR A 144 -0.03 23.81 8.36
CA TYR A 144 -0.44 23.63 6.97
C TYR A 144 -1.13 24.91 6.46
N PRO A 145 -0.91 25.30 5.18
CA PRO A 145 -1.47 26.52 4.62
C PRO A 145 -2.98 26.42 4.31
N PHE A 146 -3.66 25.35 4.75
CA PHE A 146 -5.09 25.11 4.53
C PHE A 146 -5.70 24.34 5.71
N ASP A 147 -7.02 24.49 5.89
CA ASP A 147 -7.76 23.75 6.88
C ASP A 147 -7.90 22.28 6.48
N ILE A 148 -7.38 21.38 7.29
CA ILE A 148 -7.38 19.92 7.04
C ILE A 148 -8.71 19.27 7.47
N GLY A 149 -9.46 19.90 8.39
CA GLY A 149 -10.68 19.33 8.95
C GLY A 149 -11.65 18.77 7.89
N PRO A 150 -12.04 19.55 6.87
CA PRO A 150 -12.97 19.09 5.83
C PRO A 150 -12.41 17.99 4.92
N SER A 151 -11.08 17.87 4.82
CA SER A 151 -10.42 16.88 3.96
C SER A 151 -10.03 15.59 4.68
N SER A 152 -10.14 15.55 6.01
CA SER A 152 -9.79 14.39 6.82
C SER A 152 -10.83 13.28 6.74
N VAL A 153 -10.37 12.05 6.99
CA VAL A 153 -11.21 10.84 6.99
C VAL A 153 -11.15 10.19 8.36
N SER A 154 -12.31 9.73 8.86
CA SER A 154 -12.37 9.04 10.14
C SER A 154 -11.64 7.70 10.10
N THR A 155 -11.03 7.30 11.24
CA THR A 155 -10.31 6.02 11.37
C THR A 155 -11.20 4.83 11.06
N ILE A 156 -12.46 4.86 11.50
CA ILE A 156 -13.41 3.76 11.27
C ILE A 156 -13.66 3.59 9.77
N PHE A 157 -13.89 4.69 9.05
CA PHE A 157 -14.08 4.64 7.59
C PHE A 157 -12.84 4.10 6.88
N CYS A 158 -11.64 4.56 7.24
CA CYS A 158 -10.38 4.12 6.65
C CYS A 158 -10.18 2.61 6.85
N VAL A 159 -10.38 2.10 8.07
CA VAL A 159 -10.21 0.68 8.39
C VAL A 159 -11.22 -0.18 7.62
N ILE A 160 -12.50 0.17 7.64
CA ILE A 160 -13.54 -0.59 6.92
C ILE A 160 -13.25 -0.60 5.41
N TYR A 161 -12.89 0.55 4.85
CA TYR A 161 -12.58 0.67 3.44
C TYR A 161 -11.40 -0.23 3.04
N LEU A 162 -10.29 -0.17 3.80
CA LEU A 162 -9.11 -0.98 3.54
C LEU A 162 -9.36 -2.48 3.72
N LEU A 163 -10.20 -2.88 4.69
CA LEU A 163 -10.61 -4.27 4.86
C LEU A 163 -11.40 -4.79 3.67
N ILE A 164 -12.39 -4.03 3.20
CA ILE A 164 -13.18 -4.39 2.00
C ILE A 164 -12.25 -4.52 0.80
N TYR A 165 -11.32 -3.59 0.67
CA TYR A 165 -10.35 -3.57 -0.43
C TYR A 165 -9.40 -4.78 -0.38
N ALA A 166 -8.88 -5.11 0.79
CA ALA A 166 -8.01 -6.28 1.00
C ALA A 166 -8.74 -7.61 0.69
N VAL A 167 -9.98 -7.74 1.14
CA VAL A 167 -10.79 -8.95 0.88
C VAL A 167 -11.10 -9.07 -0.62
N ALA A 168 -11.53 -7.98 -1.28
CA ALA A 168 -11.88 -8.00 -2.69
C ALA A 168 -10.68 -8.40 -3.57
N PHE A 169 -9.55 -7.72 -3.42
CA PHE A 169 -8.36 -8.01 -4.22
C PHE A 169 -7.67 -9.30 -3.81
N GLY A 170 -7.63 -9.63 -2.52
CA GLY A 170 -7.13 -10.92 -2.03
C GLY A 170 -7.92 -12.10 -2.63
N TRP A 171 -9.25 -11.98 -2.69
CA TRP A 171 -10.09 -12.99 -3.32
C TRP A 171 -9.81 -13.13 -4.84
N ILE A 172 -9.65 -12.02 -5.56
CA ILE A 172 -9.30 -12.02 -6.99
C ILE A 172 -7.97 -12.74 -7.21
N ILE A 173 -6.95 -12.41 -6.41
CA ILE A 173 -5.62 -13.00 -6.50
C ILE A 173 -5.70 -14.51 -6.24
N CYS A 174 -6.28 -14.94 -5.13
CA CYS A 174 -6.39 -16.36 -4.77
C CYS A 174 -7.20 -17.15 -5.80
N ASN A 175 -8.31 -16.59 -6.29
CA ASN A 175 -9.15 -17.26 -7.30
C ASN A 175 -8.42 -17.41 -8.64
N ARG A 176 -7.56 -16.48 -8.99
CA ARG A 176 -6.76 -16.56 -10.22
C ARG A 176 -5.65 -17.59 -10.12
N PHE A 177 -4.98 -17.68 -8.95
CA PHE A 177 -3.99 -18.73 -8.69
C PHE A 177 -4.61 -20.13 -8.73
N ARG A 178 -5.82 -20.31 -8.17
CA ARG A 178 -6.54 -21.59 -8.21
C ARG A 178 -6.87 -22.05 -9.64
N LYS A 179 -7.15 -21.10 -10.56
CA LYS A 179 -7.39 -21.45 -11.97
C LYS A 179 -6.13 -21.90 -12.73
N TRP A 180 -4.95 -21.76 -12.16
CA TRP A 180 -3.71 -22.28 -12.74
C TRP A 180 -3.40 -23.70 -12.28
N ASP A 181 -4.11 -24.17 -11.27
CA ASP A 181 -3.98 -25.53 -10.73
C ASP A 181 -4.76 -26.57 -11.55
N ASN A 182 -5.85 -26.14 -12.19
CA ASN A 182 -6.65 -26.92 -13.12
C ASN A 182 -6.17 -26.74 -14.58
#